data_7d18332b87191de4656b180dc85b67c6
#
_entry.id   7d18332b87191de4656b180dc85b67c6
#
_cell.length_a   1.000
_cell.length_b   1.000
_cell.length_c   1.000
_cell.angle_alpha   90.00
_cell.angle_beta   90.00
_cell.angle_gamma   90.00
#
_symmetry.space_group_name_H-M   'P 1'
#
loop_
_entity.id
_entity.type
_entity.pdbx_description
1 polymer ?
#
loop_
_entity_poly.entity_id
_entity_poly.type
_entity_poly.pdbx_seq_one_letter_code
_entity_poly.pdbx_strand_id
1 'polypeptide(L)'
;MNVAWSLRVDTLTAVMLIVVTGVSSMVHVYSVGYMAEDTSIPRFMSYLSLFTFFMLMLVTADNLVQLFFGWEGVGLASYLLIGFWYDRPSANAAAMKAFIVNRVGDFGFALGIFAVWMLSGSVGFHEIFAKGPEMAAMRIKFLGMDLP
;
A
#
# COMPACT_ATOMS: atom_id res chain seq x y z
N MET A 1 17.92 -13.95 -3.58
CA MET A 1 16.87 -12.92 -3.73
C MET A 1 17.58 -11.57 -3.72
N ASN A 2 17.47 -10.80 -4.79
CA ASN A 2 18.06 -9.46 -4.85
C ASN A 2 16.90 -8.47 -4.79
N VAL A 3 16.87 -7.61 -3.75
CA VAL A 3 15.83 -6.59 -3.55
C VAL A 3 16.52 -5.24 -3.62
N ALA A 4 16.34 -4.53 -4.71
CA ALA A 4 16.84 -3.17 -4.88
C ALA A 4 15.72 -2.18 -4.56
N TRP A 5 16.09 -1.05 -3.96
CA TRP A 5 15.17 0.07 -3.79
C TRP A 5 15.24 0.93 -5.06
N SER A 6 14.26 0.77 -5.92
CA SER A 6 14.19 1.41 -7.24
C SER A 6 12.82 1.98 -7.51
N LEU A 7 12.76 3.01 -8.35
CA LEU A 7 11.53 3.63 -8.77
C LEU A 7 11.21 3.20 -10.20
N ARG A 8 10.01 2.67 -10.40
CA ARG A 8 9.47 2.34 -11.71
C ARG A 8 8.45 3.40 -12.12
N VAL A 9 8.62 3.92 -13.32
CA VAL A 9 7.68 4.87 -13.91
C VAL A 9 7.25 4.34 -15.28
N ASP A 10 6.04 3.86 -15.35
CA ASP A 10 5.36 3.47 -16.59
C ASP A 10 4.08 4.30 -16.78
N THR A 11 3.32 4.04 -17.82
CA THR A 11 2.09 4.79 -18.14
C THR A 11 1.08 4.70 -16.99
N LEU A 12 0.92 3.52 -16.38
CA LEU A 12 0.03 3.32 -15.25
C LEU A 12 0.50 4.12 -14.03
N THR A 13 1.79 4.02 -13.72
CA THR A 13 2.41 4.80 -12.63
C THR A 13 2.24 6.30 -12.85
N ALA A 14 2.45 6.80 -14.06
CA ALA A 14 2.28 8.22 -14.37
C ALA A 14 0.84 8.71 -14.11
N VAL A 15 -0.16 7.95 -14.53
CA VAL A 15 -1.57 8.26 -14.24
C VAL A 15 -1.83 8.26 -12.74
N MET A 16 -1.36 7.24 -12.03
CA MET A 16 -1.53 7.14 -10.57
C MET A 16 -0.82 8.27 -9.82
N LEU A 17 0.37 8.68 -10.26
CA LEU A 17 1.08 9.83 -9.69
C LEU A 17 0.26 11.12 -9.80
N ILE A 18 -0.35 11.39 -10.97
CA ILE A 18 -1.20 12.56 -11.17
C ILE A 18 -2.41 12.51 -10.22
N VAL A 19 -3.07 11.37 -10.12
CA VAL A 19 -4.23 11.18 -9.24
C VAL A 19 -3.83 11.38 -7.76
N VAL A 20 -2.79 10.68 -7.31
CA VAL A 20 -2.35 10.73 -5.90
C VAL A 20 -1.90 12.13 -5.51
N THR A 21 -1.04 12.77 -6.32
CA THR A 21 -0.53 14.11 -6.00
C THR A 21 -1.61 15.18 -6.13
N GLY A 22 -2.48 15.09 -7.13
CA GLY A 22 -3.57 16.02 -7.34
C GLY A 22 -4.59 15.97 -6.19
N VAL A 23 -5.08 14.79 -5.84
CA VAL A 23 -6.01 14.62 -4.72
C VAL A 23 -5.35 15.02 -3.40
N SER A 24 -4.12 14.57 -3.16
CA SER A 24 -3.38 14.94 -1.94
C SER A 24 -3.23 16.45 -1.79
N SER A 25 -2.89 17.16 -2.87
CA SER A 25 -2.76 18.62 -2.86
C SER A 25 -4.07 19.30 -2.49
N MET A 26 -5.19 18.87 -3.10
CA MET A 26 -6.52 19.40 -2.78
C MET A 26 -6.90 19.16 -1.34
N VAL A 27 -6.62 17.95 -0.82
CA VAL A 27 -6.93 17.60 0.57
C VAL A 27 -6.08 18.41 1.54
N HIS A 28 -4.79 18.64 1.25
CA HIS A 28 -3.93 19.47 2.09
C HIS A 28 -4.44 20.91 2.15
N VAL A 29 -4.78 21.52 1.00
CA VAL A 29 -5.35 22.87 0.96
C VAL A 29 -6.66 22.96 1.72
N TYR A 30 -7.57 22.01 1.50
CA TYR A 30 -8.84 21.93 2.22
C TYR A 30 -8.63 21.81 3.75
N SER A 31 -7.67 20.99 4.15
CA SER A 31 -7.39 20.73 5.57
C SER A 31 -6.88 21.95 6.34
N VAL A 32 -6.28 22.94 5.64
CA VAL A 32 -5.88 24.20 6.29
C VAL A 32 -7.11 24.92 6.89
N GLY A 33 -8.21 24.99 6.14
CA GLY A 33 -9.45 25.57 6.63
C GLY A 33 -10.22 24.63 7.56
N TYR A 34 -10.28 23.34 7.21
CA TYR A 34 -11.03 22.34 7.99
C TYR A 34 -10.51 22.18 9.43
N MET A 35 -9.19 22.23 9.61
CA MET A 35 -8.51 22.04 10.91
C MET A 35 -8.15 23.38 11.59
N ALA A 36 -8.60 24.53 11.06
CA ALA A 36 -8.16 25.84 11.53
C ALA A 36 -8.41 26.10 13.02
N GLU A 37 -9.44 25.49 13.60
CA GLU A 37 -9.80 25.61 15.03
C GLU A 37 -9.15 24.55 15.92
N ASP A 38 -8.47 23.54 15.33
CA ASP A 38 -7.85 22.45 16.09
C ASP A 38 -6.40 22.79 16.43
N THR A 39 -6.03 22.63 17.69
CA THR A 39 -4.66 22.89 18.18
C THR A 39 -3.62 21.90 17.66
N SER A 40 -4.06 20.78 17.08
CA SER A 40 -3.20 19.68 16.62
C SER A 40 -3.00 19.67 15.10
N ILE A 41 -3.18 20.81 14.41
CA ILE A 41 -2.96 20.95 12.96
C ILE A 41 -1.62 20.35 12.48
N PRO A 42 -0.46 20.63 13.14
CA PRO A 42 0.82 20.10 12.68
C PRO A 42 0.85 18.57 12.66
N ARG A 43 0.25 17.92 13.65
CA ARG A 43 0.14 16.47 13.73
C ARG A 43 -0.72 15.92 12.60
N PHE A 44 -1.87 16.56 12.34
CA PHE A 44 -2.75 16.16 11.23
C PHE A 44 -2.05 16.25 9.88
N MET A 45 -1.42 17.38 9.59
CA MET A 45 -0.68 17.60 8.35
C MET A 45 0.50 16.61 8.19
N SER A 46 1.17 16.27 9.29
CA SER A 46 2.24 15.26 9.28
C SER A 46 1.70 13.87 8.89
N TYR A 47 0.56 13.46 9.45
CA TYR A 47 -0.06 12.17 9.11
C TYR A 47 -0.56 12.13 7.66
N LEU A 48 -1.12 13.24 7.17
CA LEU A 48 -1.58 13.36 5.80
C LEU A 48 -0.41 13.31 4.80
N SER A 49 0.69 13.98 5.13
CA SER A 49 1.93 13.92 4.34
C SER A 49 2.56 12.53 4.37
N LEU A 50 2.54 11.86 5.53
CA LEU A 50 3.02 10.49 5.69
C LEU A 50 2.20 9.51 4.83
N PHE A 51 0.88 9.68 4.82
CA PHE A 51 -0.01 8.89 3.95
C PHE A 51 0.36 9.06 2.47
N THR A 52 0.54 10.32 2.04
CA THR A 52 0.93 10.64 0.66
C THR A 52 2.28 10.03 0.31
N PHE A 53 3.26 10.12 1.20
CA PHE A 53 4.57 9.52 1.03
C PHE A 53 4.47 8.00 0.78
N PHE A 54 3.78 7.26 1.65
CA PHE A 54 3.63 5.82 1.48
C PHE A 54 2.84 5.44 0.24
N MET A 55 1.83 6.24 -0.12
CA MET A 55 1.09 6.03 -1.36
C MET A 55 1.97 6.23 -2.61
N LEU A 56 2.85 7.22 -2.60
CA LEU A 56 3.83 7.42 -3.67
C LEU A 56 4.83 6.28 -3.73
N MET A 57 5.32 5.80 -2.59
CA MET A 57 6.21 4.62 -2.53
C MET A 57 5.55 3.36 -3.07
N LEU A 58 4.25 3.19 -2.82
CA LEU A 58 3.46 2.07 -3.32
C LEU A 58 3.34 2.11 -4.84
N VAL A 59 2.91 3.25 -5.40
CA VAL A 59 2.63 3.35 -6.85
C VAL A 59 3.89 3.39 -7.72
N THR A 60 5.04 3.75 -7.15
CA THR A 60 6.34 3.75 -7.85
C THR A 60 7.18 2.52 -7.56
N ALA A 61 6.65 1.53 -6.87
CA ALA A 61 7.39 0.32 -6.54
C ALA A 61 7.82 -0.46 -7.79
N ASP A 62 9.06 -0.94 -7.79
CA ASP A 62 9.62 -1.77 -8.87
C ASP A 62 9.64 -3.27 -8.52
N ASN A 63 9.32 -3.61 -7.30
CA ASN A 63 9.24 -4.98 -6.82
C ASN A 63 8.15 -5.16 -5.76
N LEU A 64 7.75 -6.42 -5.56
CA LEU A 64 6.68 -6.79 -4.63
C LEU A 64 6.99 -6.45 -3.16
N VAL A 65 8.26 -6.47 -2.75
CA VAL A 65 8.66 -6.15 -1.38
C VAL A 65 8.51 -4.64 -1.12
N GLN A 66 8.92 -3.81 -2.06
CA GLN A 66 8.75 -2.36 -1.97
C GLN A 66 7.26 -1.97 -2.05
N LEU A 67 6.48 -2.66 -2.91
CA LEU A 67 5.04 -2.50 -2.97
C LEU A 67 4.40 -2.81 -1.61
N PHE A 68 4.79 -3.92 -0.98
CA PHE A 68 4.31 -4.31 0.34
C PHE A 68 4.68 -3.29 1.42
N PHE A 69 5.89 -2.73 1.37
CA PHE A 69 6.31 -1.65 2.27
C PHE A 69 5.40 -0.42 2.15
N GLY A 70 5.10 0.02 0.92
CA GLY A 70 4.17 1.12 0.69
C GLY A 70 2.76 0.80 1.19
N TRP A 71 2.27 -0.40 0.92
CA TRP A 71 0.97 -0.91 1.37
C TRP A 71 0.82 -0.87 2.90
N GLU A 72 1.78 -1.42 3.62
CA GLU A 72 1.84 -1.39 5.09
C GLU A 72 1.89 0.03 5.64
N GLY A 73 2.67 0.90 5.00
CA GLY A 73 2.78 2.30 5.40
C GLY A 73 1.49 3.09 5.21
N VAL A 74 0.75 2.86 4.12
CA VAL A 74 -0.59 3.44 3.90
C VAL A 74 -1.56 2.97 4.97
N GLY A 75 -1.53 1.67 5.32
CA GLY A 75 -2.35 1.10 6.40
C GLY A 75 -2.06 1.76 7.75
N LEU A 76 -0.78 1.96 8.09
CA LEU A 76 -0.38 2.66 9.31
C LEU A 76 -0.82 4.13 9.32
N ALA A 77 -0.58 4.86 8.24
CA ALA A 77 -0.96 6.27 8.15
C ALA A 77 -2.49 6.44 8.22
N SER A 78 -3.24 5.54 7.61
CA SER A 78 -4.70 5.47 7.71
C SER A 78 -5.17 5.26 9.15
N TYR A 79 -4.56 4.31 9.87
CA TYR A 79 -4.83 4.10 11.30
C TYR A 79 -4.63 5.37 12.12
N LEU A 80 -3.52 6.10 11.91
CA LEU A 80 -3.21 7.34 12.61
C LEU A 80 -4.20 8.46 12.27
N LEU A 81 -4.67 8.53 11.03
CA LEU A 81 -5.67 9.52 10.60
C LEU A 81 -7.06 9.21 11.14
N ILE A 82 -7.51 7.95 11.12
CA ILE A 82 -8.80 7.53 11.66
C ILE A 82 -8.84 7.75 13.17
N GLY A 83 -7.77 7.42 13.89
CA GLY A 83 -7.60 7.62 15.32
C GLY A 83 -7.09 9.01 15.72
N PHE A 84 -7.17 10.01 14.82
CA PHE A 84 -6.60 11.35 15.08
C PHE A 84 -7.14 11.97 16.35
N TRP A 85 -8.46 11.93 16.57
CA TRP A 85 -9.10 12.36 17.81
C TRP A 85 -9.16 11.20 18.80
N TYR A 86 -8.01 10.84 19.35
CA TYR A 86 -7.85 9.70 20.28
C TYR A 86 -8.67 9.85 21.58
N ASP A 87 -9.14 11.06 21.91
CA ASP A 87 -10.02 11.31 23.05
C ASP A 87 -11.45 10.78 22.83
N ARG A 88 -11.78 10.42 21.57
CA ARG A 88 -13.10 9.89 21.22
C ARG A 88 -13.06 8.37 21.14
N PRO A 89 -13.77 7.64 22.04
CA PRO A 89 -13.80 6.18 22.04
C PRO A 89 -14.25 5.57 20.71
N SER A 90 -15.18 6.24 20.00
CA SER A 90 -15.65 5.81 18.68
C SER A 90 -14.56 5.86 17.62
N ALA A 91 -13.70 6.89 17.62
CA ALA A 91 -12.58 7.01 16.71
C ALA A 91 -11.54 5.92 16.99
N ASN A 92 -11.23 5.65 18.26
CA ASN A 92 -10.30 4.60 18.67
C ASN A 92 -10.79 3.20 18.26
N ALA A 93 -12.08 2.93 18.46
CA ALA A 93 -12.67 1.66 18.04
C ALA A 93 -12.63 1.49 16.51
N ALA A 94 -12.91 2.56 15.75
CA ALA A 94 -12.81 2.54 14.29
C ALA A 94 -11.38 2.34 13.79
N ALA A 95 -10.41 3.04 14.39
CA ALA A 95 -8.99 2.90 14.06
C ALA A 95 -8.49 1.47 14.35
N MET A 96 -8.83 0.92 15.52
CA MET A 96 -8.47 -0.45 15.87
C MET A 96 -9.08 -1.47 14.91
N LYS A 97 -10.36 -1.30 14.56
CA LYS A 97 -11.03 -2.16 13.59
C LYS A 97 -10.34 -2.11 12.21
N ALA A 98 -10.05 -0.91 11.71
CA ALA A 98 -9.37 -0.73 10.45
C ALA A 98 -7.98 -1.39 10.46
N PHE A 99 -7.21 -1.21 11.54
CA PHE A 99 -5.90 -1.81 11.69
C PHE A 99 -5.94 -3.36 11.67
N ILE A 100 -6.84 -3.95 12.45
CA ILE A 100 -6.96 -5.43 12.52
C ILE A 100 -7.38 -6.00 11.15
N VAL A 101 -8.37 -5.39 10.50
CA VAL A 101 -8.83 -5.86 9.18
C VAL A 101 -7.72 -5.77 8.14
N ASN A 102 -6.96 -4.66 8.13
CA ASN A 102 -5.80 -4.53 7.23
C ASN A 102 -4.76 -5.62 7.49
N ARG A 103 -4.46 -5.95 8.76
CA ARG A 103 -3.48 -7.01 9.10
C ARG A 103 -3.87 -8.38 8.57
N VAL A 104 -5.13 -8.71 8.54
CA VAL A 104 -5.60 -9.95 7.91
C VAL A 104 -5.33 -9.93 6.40
N GLY A 105 -5.60 -8.80 5.74
CA GLY A 105 -5.28 -8.59 4.32
C GLY A 105 -3.77 -8.66 4.05
N ASP A 106 -2.96 -8.05 4.91
CA ASP A 106 -1.49 -8.01 4.81
C ASP A 106 -0.88 -9.42 4.89
N PHE A 107 -1.42 -10.27 5.77
CA PHE A 107 -1.03 -11.67 5.84
C PHE A 107 -1.30 -12.41 4.52
N GLY A 108 -2.50 -12.23 3.95
CA GLY A 108 -2.84 -12.80 2.64
C GLY A 108 -1.94 -12.27 1.53
N PHE A 109 -1.65 -10.97 1.53
CA PHE A 109 -0.74 -10.36 0.56
C PHE A 109 0.69 -10.90 0.68
N ALA A 110 1.22 -11.04 1.89
CA ALA A 110 2.53 -11.64 2.12
C ALA A 110 2.60 -13.09 1.60
N LEU A 111 1.57 -13.91 1.84
CA LEU A 111 1.47 -15.24 1.28
C LEU A 111 1.47 -15.23 -0.25
N GLY A 112 0.76 -14.27 -0.88
CA GLY A 112 0.77 -14.07 -2.32
C GLY A 112 2.17 -13.74 -2.86
N ILE A 113 2.92 -12.87 -2.17
CA ILE A 113 4.32 -12.55 -2.52
C ILE A 113 5.20 -13.80 -2.46
N PHE A 114 5.07 -14.61 -1.41
CA PHE A 114 5.82 -15.86 -1.28
C PHE A 114 5.46 -16.86 -2.38
N ALA A 115 4.18 -16.98 -2.73
CA ALA A 115 3.75 -17.84 -3.84
C ALA A 115 4.36 -17.40 -5.17
N VAL A 116 4.29 -16.11 -5.49
CA VAL A 116 4.91 -15.55 -6.70
C VAL A 116 6.42 -15.79 -6.69
N TRP A 117 7.09 -15.54 -5.57
CA TRP A 117 8.53 -15.79 -5.46
C TRP A 117 8.90 -17.26 -5.64
N MET A 118 8.11 -18.18 -5.09
CA MET A 118 8.34 -19.63 -5.26
C MET A 118 8.18 -20.07 -6.72
N LEU A 119 7.25 -19.48 -7.45
CA LEU A 119 6.98 -19.82 -8.86
C LEU A 119 7.96 -19.15 -9.81
N SER A 120 8.25 -17.86 -9.61
CA SER A 120 9.09 -17.07 -10.52
C SER A 120 10.57 -17.05 -10.15
N GLY A 121 10.91 -17.31 -8.87
CA GLY A 121 12.25 -17.17 -8.31
C GLY A 121 12.68 -15.71 -8.11
N SER A 122 11.80 -14.73 -8.39
CA SER A 122 12.07 -13.29 -8.25
C SER A 122 10.90 -12.57 -7.62
N VAL A 123 11.17 -11.37 -7.09
CA VAL A 123 10.17 -10.41 -6.59
C VAL A 123 10.12 -9.12 -7.43
N GLY A 124 11.01 -8.97 -8.42
CA GLY A 124 11.03 -7.84 -9.35
C GLY A 124 9.96 -7.96 -10.42
N PHE A 125 9.25 -6.89 -10.72
CA PHE A 125 8.15 -6.94 -11.71
C PHE A 125 8.62 -7.30 -13.10
N HIS A 126 9.79 -6.81 -13.53
CA HIS A 126 10.34 -7.11 -14.86
C HIS A 126 10.56 -8.62 -15.03
N GLU A 127 11.14 -9.27 -14.05
CA GLU A 127 11.45 -10.70 -14.09
C GLU A 127 10.18 -11.56 -13.98
N ILE A 128 9.22 -11.13 -13.14
CA ILE A 128 7.93 -11.82 -12.99
C ILE A 128 7.16 -11.76 -14.31
N PHE A 129 7.08 -10.60 -14.94
CA PHE A 129 6.36 -10.46 -16.22
C PHE A 129 7.01 -11.18 -17.37
N ALA A 130 8.35 -11.28 -17.39
CA ALA A 130 9.07 -12.07 -18.38
C ALA A 130 8.72 -13.57 -18.29
N LYS A 131 8.44 -14.08 -17.08
CA LYS A 131 8.02 -15.47 -16.83
C LYS A 131 6.51 -15.68 -16.88
N GLY A 132 5.74 -14.67 -17.15
CA GLY A 132 4.26 -14.71 -17.19
C GLY A 132 3.72 -15.85 -18.06
N PRO A 133 4.18 -16.05 -19.31
CA PRO A 133 3.70 -17.14 -20.17
C PRO A 133 4.00 -18.53 -19.58
N GLU A 134 5.16 -18.72 -18.94
CA GLU A 134 5.53 -19.99 -18.30
C GLU A 134 4.64 -20.24 -17.06
N MET A 135 4.41 -19.21 -16.25
CA MET A 135 3.57 -19.30 -15.07
C MET A 135 2.10 -19.58 -15.43
N ALA A 136 1.60 -19.01 -16.52
CA ALA A 136 0.24 -19.26 -17.01
C ALA A 136 0.02 -20.72 -17.49
N ALA A 137 1.08 -21.42 -17.84
CA ALA A 137 1.03 -22.83 -18.24
C ALA A 137 1.16 -23.79 -17.05
N MET A 138 1.53 -23.29 -15.86
CA MET A 138 1.69 -24.11 -14.65
C MET A 138 0.32 -24.51 -14.08
N ARG A 139 0.21 -25.78 -13.67
CA ARG A 139 -0.94 -26.27 -12.91
C ARG A 139 -0.56 -26.47 -11.46
N ILE A 140 -1.36 -25.97 -10.55
CA ILE A 140 -1.14 -26.08 -9.11
C ILE A 140 -2.11 -27.11 -8.55
N LYS A 141 -1.59 -28.15 -7.89
CA LYS A 141 -2.42 -29.06 -7.09
C LYS A 141 -2.72 -28.43 -5.74
N PHE A 142 -3.95 -28.01 -5.55
CA PHE A 142 -4.41 -27.47 -4.28
C PHE A 142 -5.61 -28.28 -3.76
N LEU A 143 -5.50 -28.83 -2.56
CA LEU A 143 -6.53 -29.67 -1.92
C LEU A 143 -7.04 -30.83 -2.80
N GLY A 144 -6.18 -31.41 -3.62
CA GLY A 144 -6.54 -32.51 -4.53
C GLY A 144 -7.20 -32.08 -5.85
N MET A 145 -7.33 -30.78 -6.08
CA MET A 145 -7.83 -30.21 -7.34
C MET A 145 -6.67 -29.70 -8.18
N ASP A 146 -6.65 -30.04 -9.47
CA ASP A 146 -5.75 -29.44 -10.45
C ASP A 146 -6.34 -28.10 -10.91
N LEU A 147 -5.77 -27.00 -10.43
CA LEU A 147 -6.14 -25.64 -10.82
C LEU A 147 -5.22 -25.16 -11.95
N PRO A 148 -5.81 -24.52 -13.01
CA PRO A 148 -5.04 -23.92 -14.08
C PRO A 148 -4.20 -22.73 -13.60
#